data_c39366553d74cd15e28f325ef1fc6b31
#
_entry.id   c39366553d74cd15e28f325ef1fc6b31
#
_cell.length_a   1.000
_cell.length_b   1.000
_cell.length_c   1.000
_cell.angle_alpha   90.00
_cell.angle_beta   90.00
_cell.angle_gamma   90.00
#
_symmetry.space_group_name_H-M   'P 1'
#
loop_
_entity.id
_entity.type
_entity.pdbx_description
1 polymer ?
#
loop_
_entity_poly.entity_id
_entity_poly.type
_entity_poly.pdbx_seq_one_letter_code
_entity_poly.pdbx_strand_id
1 'polypeptide(L)'
;MSNTQAMREPLLLTPGPLTTSASVKQAMLRDFGSRDASFIALTHEVKERLTHLANGTDTHVCVPVQGSGTFAIEATLDTLLGADSKALVLINGAYGERMVKILDYQQRAHSELRWTEDQPVSAEQVHATLRADGALTHVLVVHCETTSGILNPVPEIAAICQALEISLIVDAMSSFGALDLDVCKLGI
;
A
#
# COMPACT_ATOMS: atom_id res chain seq x y z
N MET A 1 36.12 -33.83 -12.16
CA MET A 1 36.11 -32.75 -11.18
C MET A 1 35.19 -31.68 -11.73
N SER A 2 33.92 -31.65 -11.29
CA SER A 2 32.95 -30.65 -11.75
C SER A 2 33.24 -29.34 -11.06
N ASN A 3 33.65 -28.36 -11.84
CA ASN A 3 33.87 -26.99 -11.39
C ASN A 3 32.49 -26.36 -11.16
N THR A 4 31.92 -26.56 -9.98
CA THR A 4 30.69 -25.88 -9.55
C THR A 4 31.09 -24.44 -9.19
N GLN A 5 31.22 -23.61 -10.21
CA GLN A 5 31.32 -22.17 -10.01
C GLN A 5 30.08 -21.76 -9.24
N ALA A 6 30.22 -21.34 -7.98
CA ALA A 6 29.11 -20.85 -7.18
C ALA A 6 28.46 -19.73 -7.96
N MET A 7 27.23 -19.94 -8.46
CA MET A 7 26.48 -18.92 -9.18
C MET A 7 26.30 -17.74 -8.23
N ARG A 8 26.92 -16.62 -8.57
CA ARG A 8 26.73 -15.37 -7.84
C ARG A 8 25.28 -14.94 -8.02
N GLU A 9 24.53 -14.83 -6.94
CA GLU A 9 23.15 -14.38 -7.00
C GLU A 9 23.07 -12.95 -7.55
N PRO A 10 22.09 -12.66 -8.40
CA PRO A 10 21.91 -11.32 -8.96
C PRO A 10 21.48 -10.35 -7.85
N LEU A 11 21.94 -9.11 -7.95
CA LEU A 11 21.41 -8.00 -7.18
C LEU A 11 20.14 -7.48 -7.90
N LEU A 12 19.00 -7.64 -7.27
CA LEU A 12 17.72 -7.16 -7.78
C LEU A 12 17.51 -5.70 -7.36
N LEU A 13 17.41 -4.82 -8.36
CA LEU A 13 17.17 -3.37 -8.18
C LEU A 13 15.72 -3.04 -8.53
N THR A 14 14.80 -3.68 -7.83
CA THR A 14 13.35 -3.51 -8.02
C THR A 14 12.68 -3.24 -6.67
N PRO A 15 11.49 -2.62 -6.61
CA PRO A 15 10.76 -2.47 -5.35
C PRO A 15 10.28 -3.82 -4.78
N GLY A 16 10.25 -4.85 -5.60
CA GLY A 16 9.93 -6.24 -5.24
C GLY A 16 9.87 -7.14 -6.49
N PRO A 17 10.42 -8.35 -6.42
CA PRO A 17 11.17 -8.95 -5.31
C PRO A 17 12.55 -8.33 -5.08
N LEU A 18 13.03 -8.38 -3.85
CA LEU A 18 14.35 -7.88 -3.43
C LEU A 18 15.37 -9.02 -3.32
N THR A 19 16.65 -8.70 -3.51
CA THR A 19 17.72 -9.61 -3.11
C THR A 19 17.80 -9.65 -1.58
N THR A 20 17.58 -10.84 -1.01
CA THR A 20 17.68 -11.07 0.44
C THR A 20 19.08 -11.53 0.84
N SER A 21 19.49 -11.24 2.07
CA SER A 21 20.75 -11.68 2.63
C SER A 21 20.80 -13.19 2.83
N ALA A 22 22.02 -13.75 2.94
CA ALA A 22 22.21 -15.17 3.24
C ALA A 22 21.55 -15.57 4.57
N SER A 23 21.58 -14.68 5.59
CA SER A 23 20.96 -14.93 6.90
C SER A 23 19.42 -15.00 6.80
N VAL A 24 18.79 -14.16 5.98
CA VAL A 24 17.34 -14.22 5.74
C VAL A 24 16.98 -15.55 5.07
N LYS A 25 17.72 -15.93 4.02
CA LYS A 25 17.50 -17.22 3.33
C LYS A 25 17.67 -18.41 4.26
N GLN A 26 18.69 -18.38 5.12
CA GLN A 26 18.93 -19.44 6.11
C GLN A 26 17.80 -19.55 7.13
N ALA A 27 17.24 -18.42 7.56
CA ALA A 27 16.10 -18.41 8.49
C ALA A 27 14.84 -19.01 7.88
N MET A 28 14.68 -18.94 6.55
CA MET A 28 13.54 -19.51 5.80
C MET A 28 13.62 -21.03 5.61
N LEU A 29 14.74 -21.68 5.94
CA LEU A 29 14.91 -23.13 5.78
C LEU A 29 14.25 -23.97 6.89
N ARG A 30 13.57 -23.32 7.84
CA ARG A 30 12.90 -23.99 8.93
C ARG A 30 11.39 -24.04 8.72
N ASP A 31 10.82 -25.24 8.87
CA ASP A 31 9.38 -25.42 8.90
C ASP A 31 8.79 -25.04 10.26
N PHE A 32 7.57 -24.49 10.23
CA PHE A 32 6.79 -24.14 11.41
C PHE A 32 5.37 -24.70 11.28
N GLY A 33 4.84 -25.23 12.38
CA GLY A 33 3.42 -25.49 12.47
C GLY A 33 2.63 -24.20 12.71
N SER A 34 1.50 -24.03 12.05
CA SER A 34 0.67 -22.81 12.15
C SER A 34 0.18 -22.50 13.57
N ARG A 35 0.18 -23.50 14.46
CA ARG A 35 -0.22 -23.38 15.87
C ARG A 35 0.95 -23.46 16.84
N ASP A 36 2.18 -23.56 16.35
CA ASP A 36 3.36 -23.57 17.22
C ASP A 36 3.48 -22.23 17.94
N ALA A 37 3.76 -22.27 19.23
CA ALA A 37 3.94 -21.06 20.05
C ALA A 37 5.03 -20.15 19.47
N SER A 38 6.11 -20.73 18.92
CA SER A 38 7.20 -19.99 18.28
C SER A 38 6.74 -19.28 17.01
N PHE A 39 5.83 -19.87 16.22
CA PHE A 39 5.29 -19.23 15.01
C PHE A 39 4.28 -18.13 15.35
N ILE A 40 3.45 -18.36 16.35
CA ILE A 40 2.52 -17.36 16.87
C ILE A 40 3.30 -16.15 17.39
N ALA A 41 4.35 -16.36 18.19
CA ALA A 41 5.21 -15.29 18.69
C ALA A 41 5.89 -14.52 17.56
N LEU A 42 6.44 -15.22 16.55
CA LEU A 42 7.04 -14.62 15.37
C LEU A 42 6.03 -13.74 14.59
N THR A 43 4.83 -14.24 14.39
CA THR A 43 3.76 -13.48 13.69
C THR A 43 3.38 -12.23 14.47
N HIS A 44 3.30 -12.31 15.79
CA HIS A 44 3.04 -11.17 16.66
C HIS A 44 4.15 -10.12 16.56
N GLU A 45 5.40 -10.54 16.67
CA GLU A 45 6.56 -9.66 16.53
C GLU A 45 6.60 -8.94 15.17
N VAL A 46 6.30 -9.65 14.07
CA VAL A 46 6.23 -9.04 12.73
C VAL A 46 5.16 -7.95 12.69
N LYS A 47 3.96 -8.22 13.22
CA LYS A 47 2.87 -7.25 13.27
C LYS A 47 3.23 -6.01 14.07
N GLU A 48 3.81 -6.18 15.25
CA GLU A 48 4.26 -5.07 16.12
C GLU A 48 5.32 -4.21 15.43
N ARG A 49 6.32 -4.83 14.81
CA ARG A 49 7.37 -4.13 14.07
C ARG A 49 6.83 -3.32 12.90
N LEU A 50 5.89 -3.87 12.12
CA LEU A 50 5.27 -3.18 11.00
C LEU A 50 4.40 -2.01 11.48
N THR A 51 3.62 -2.19 12.53
CA THR A 51 2.81 -1.13 13.12
C THR A 51 3.70 0.00 13.69
N HIS A 52 4.81 -0.36 14.35
CA HIS A 52 5.79 0.61 14.85
C HIS A 52 6.45 1.38 13.68
N LEU A 53 6.83 0.69 12.62
CA LEU A 53 7.44 1.32 11.43
C LEU A 53 6.51 2.33 10.77
N ALA A 54 5.21 2.09 10.83
CA ALA A 54 4.17 2.99 10.32
C ALA A 54 3.81 4.13 11.30
N ASN A 55 4.44 4.21 12.47
CA ASN A 55 4.07 5.11 13.59
C ASN A 55 2.61 4.95 14.06
N GLY A 56 2.05 3.75 13.88
CA GLY A 56 0.66 3.42 14.21
C GLY A 56 0.49 2.65 15.53
N THR A 57 1.53 2.55 16.36
CA THR A 57 1.46 1.87 17.67
C THR A 57 0.33 2.48 18.52
N ASP A 58 -0.47 1.63 19.16
CA ASP A 58 -1.64 1.99 19.98
C ASP A 58 -2.87 2.53 19.20
N THR A 59 -2.75 2.84 17.93
CA THR A 59 -3.85 3.40 17.12
C THR A 59 -4.24 2.52 15.93
N HIS A 60 -3.31 1.69 15.43
CA HIS A 60 -3.49 0.88 14.25
C HIS A 60 -3.18 -0.59 14.51
N VAL A 61 -3.68 -1.45 13.66
CA VAL A 61 -3.38 -2.88 13.68
C VAL A 61 -2.80 -3.33 12.35
N CYS A 62 -1.78 -4.14 12.39
CA CYS A 62 -1.26 -4.80 11.19
C CYS A 62 -2.06 -6.07 10.92
N VAL A 63 -2.63 -6.18 9.72
CA VAL A 63 -3.36 -7.36 9.24
C VAL A 63 -2.59 -7.97 8.08
N PRO A 64 -1.73 -8.97 8.32
CA PRO A 64 -1.04 -9.68 7.24
C PRO A 64 -2.05 -10.44 6.38
N VAL A 65 -2.06 -10.17 5.08
CA VAL A 65 -2.89 -10.86 4.10
C VAL A 65 -2.01 -11.77 3.26
N GLN A 66 -2.35 -13.05 3.15
CA GLN A 66 -1.60 -13.99 2.36
C GLN A 66 -1.89 -13.78 0.86
N GLY A 67 -0.87 -13.40 0.10
CA GLY A 67 -1.00 -13.13 -1.32
C GLY A 67 -0.06 -12.02 -1.80
N SER A 68 -0.37 -11.44 -2.95
CA SER A 68 0.35 -10.30 -3.52
C SER A 68 -0.15 -8.97 -2.94
N GLY A 69 0.59 -7.86 -3.18
CA GLY A 69 0.12 -6.52 -2.86
C GLY A 69 -1.21 -6.18 -3.55
N THR A 70 -1.42 -6.65 -4.78
CA THR A 70 -2.72 -6.50 -5.48
C THR A 70 -3.85 -7.16 -4.70
N PHE A 71 -3.62 -8.36 -4.14
CA PHE A 71 -4.63 -9.03 -3.33
C PHE A 71 -4.90 -8.29 -2.01
N ALA A 72 -3.86 -7.69 -1.41
CA ALA A 72 -4.05 -6.85 -0.22
C ALA A 72 -4.90 -5.61 -0.52
N ILE A 73 -4.69 -4.95 -1.66
CA ILE A 73 -5.53 -3.84 -2.12
C ILE A 73 -6.96 -4.31 -2.37
N GLU A 74 -7.16 -5.41 -3.09
CA GLU A 74 -8.49 -5.98 -3.35
C GLU A 74 -9.24 -6.28 -2.04
N ALA A 75 -8.58 -6.93 -1.08
CA ALA A 75 -9.14 -7.22 0.23
C ALA A 75 -9.47 -5.94 1.03
N THR A 76 -8.61 -4.92 0.93
CA THR A 76 -8.82 -3.62 1.60
C THR A 76 -10.05 -2.91 1.03
N LEU A 77 -10.14 -2.81 -0.30
CA LEU A 77 -11.24 -2.13 -0.98
C LEU A 77 -12.59 -2.84 -0.72
N ASP A 78 -12.59 -4.18 -0.78
CA ASP A 78 -13.82 -4.94 -0.50
C ASP A 78 -14.27 -4.84 0.96
N THR A 79 -13.33 -4.69 1.89
CA THR A 79 -13.62 -4.61 3.33
C THR A 79 -14.07 -3.20 3.75
N LEU A 80 -13.40 -2.15 3.24
CA LEU A 80 -13.61 -0.79 3.72
C LEU A 80 -14.66 -0.01 2.92
N LEU A 81 -14.86 -0.35 1.65
CA LEU A 81 -15.87 0.31 0.82
C LEU A 81 -17.23 -0.41 0.96
N GLY A 82 -18.12 0.15 1.78
CA GLY A 82 -19.49 -0.34 1.90
C GLY A 82 -20.34 -0.08 0.64
N ALA A 83 -21.60 -0.54 0.67
CA ALA A 83 -22.52 -0.37 -0.47
C ALA A 83 -22.81 1.12 -0.80
N ASP A 84 -22.79 1.98 0.21
CA ASP A 84 -23.06 3.41 0.07
C ASP A 84 -21.78 4.25 -0.10
N SER A 85 -20.61 3.60 -0.18
CA SER A 85 -19.33 4.28 -0.37
C SER A 85 -19.11 4.63 -1.83
N LYS A 86 -18.51 5.82 -2.06
CA LYS A 86 -17.99 6.23 -3.37
C LYS A 86 -16.53 6.66 -3.22
N ALA A 87 -15.65 6.05 -4.00
CA ALA A 87 -14.22 6.35 -3.95
C ALA A 87 -13.79 7.33 -5.04
N LEU A 88 -12.85 8.22 -4.73
CA LEU A 88 -12.09 8.99 -5.70
C LEU A 88 -10.73 8.32 -5.89
N VAL A 89 -10.46 7.81 -7.08
CA VAL A 89 -9.19 7.18 -7.43
C VAL A 89 -8.27 8.19 -8.09
N LEU A 90 -7.07 8.36 -7.54
CA LEU A 90 -6.03 9.24 -8.08
C LEU A 90 -5.06 8.41 -8.93
N ILE A 91 -4.97 8.73 -10.22
CA ILE A 91 -4.30 7.88 -11.21
C ILE A 91 -3.21 8.67 -11.92
N ASN A 92 -1.96 8.27 -11.72
CA ASN A 92 -0.81 8.72 -12.50
C ASN A 92 0.12 7.56 -12.87
N GLY A 93 -0.43 6.34 -12.96
CA GLY A 93 0.29 5.14 -13.39
C GLY A 93 -0.52 3.86 -13.27
N ALA A 94 0.15 2.74 -13.52
CA ALA A 94 -0.49 1.43 -13.67
C ALA A 94 -1.16 0.91 -12.40
N TYR A 95 -0.69 1.31 -11.20
CA TYR A 95 -1.27 0.82 -9.94
C TYR A 95 -2.56 1.58 -9.58
N GLY A 96 -2.66 2.88 -9.91
CA GLY A 96 -3.92 3.60 -9.87
C GLY A 96 -4.97 2.98 -10.82
N GLU A 97 -4.58 2.66 -12.06
CA GLU A 97 -5.44 1.94 -13.03
C GLU A 97 -5.91 0.58 -12.51
N ARG A 98 -5.06 -0.09 -11.74
CA ARG A 98 -5.41 -1.39 -11.14
C ARG A 98 -6.47 -1.26 -10.08
N MET A 99 -6.44 -0.20 -9.25
CA MET A 99 -7.49 0.07 -8.28
C MET A 99 -8.84 0.27 -8.95
N VAL A 100 -8.90 1.01 -10.05
CA VAL A 100 -10.12 1.17 -10.86
C VAL A 100 -10.66 -0.18 -11.32
N LYS A 101 -9.83 -1.03 -11.92
CA LYS A 101 -10.25 -2.37 -12.37
C LYS A 101 -10.78 -3.24 -11.24
N ILE A 102 -10.22 -3.13 -10.04
CA ILE A 102 -10.72 -3.84 -8.86
C ILE A 102 -12.10 -3.31 -8.48
N LEU A 103 -12.28 -1.99 -8.43
CA LEU A 103 -13.56 -1.36 -8.10
C LEU A 103 -14.65 -1.70 -9.12
N ASP A 104 -14.30 -1.69 -10.42
CA ASP A 104 -15.21 -2.13 -11.49
C ASP A 104 -15.66 -3.58 -11.30
N TYR A 105 -14.70 -4.48 -11.04
CA TYR A 105 -14.98 -5.89 -10.80
C TYR A 105 -15.87 -6.10 -9.57
N GLN A 106 -15.59 -5.36 -8.48
CA GLN A 106 -16.37 -5.38 -7.25
C GLN A 106 -17.68 -4.59 -7.34
N GLN A 107 -17.95 -3.93 -8.47
CA GLN A 107 -19.12 -3.07 -8.69
C GLN A 107 -19.26 -1.94 -7.64
N ARG A 108 -18.11 -1.35 -7.22
CA ARG A 108 -18.06 -0.26 -6.27
C ARG A 108 -18.12 1.09 -7.00
N ALA A 109 -18.94 2.00 -6.49
CA ALA A 109 -19.06 3.35 -7.05
C ALA A 109 -17.74 4.13 -6.88
N HIS A 110 -17.27 4.72 -7.97
CA HIS A 110 -16.05 5.52 -7.94
C HIS A 110 -16.08 6.65 -8.98
N SER A 111 -15.20 7.59 -8.78
CA SER A 111 -14.82 8.66 -9.72
C SER A 111 -13.30 8.65 -9.86
N GLU A 112 -12.78 9.24 -10.91
CA GLU A 112 -11.37 9.20 -11.24
C GLU A 112 -10.82 10.60 -11.50
N LEU A 113 -9.59 10.84 -11.03
CA LEU A 113 -8.75 11.94 -11.48
C LEU A 113 -7.48 11.36 -12.11
N ARG A 114 -7.17 11.85 -13.30
CA ARG A 114 -6.08 11.28 -14.12
C ARG A 114 -5.02 12.32 -14.46
N TRP A 115 -3.77 11.92 -14.29
CA TRP A 115 -2.58 12.66 -14.70
C TRP A 115 -1.71 11.76 -15.56
N THR A 116 -0.77 12.37 -16.28
CA THR A 116 0.26 11.63 -17.03
C THR A 116 1.27 10.98 -16.08
N GLU A 117 1.90 9.89 -16.51
CA GLU A 117 2.83 9.11 -15.69
C GLU A 117 4.09 9.88 -15.25
N ASP A 118 4.36 11.03 -15.85
CA ASP A 118 5.49 11.93 -15.55
C ASP A 118 5.13 13.06 -14.58
N GLN A 119 3.92 13.08 -14.05
CA GLN A 119 3.44 14.12 -13.15
C GLN A 119 2.88 13.55 -11.84
N PRO A 120 3.17 14.17 -10.69
CA PRO A 120 2.48 13.84 -9.45
C PRO A 120 1.01 14.27 -9.52
N VAL A 121 0.17 13.66 -8.72
CA VAL A 121 -1.23 14.07 -8.58
C VAL A 121 -1.32 15.47 -7.96
N SER A 122 -2.32 16.27 -8.36
CA SER A 122 -2.52 17.63 -7.84
C SER A 122 -3.46 17.62 -6.64
N ALA A 123 -2.94 17.98 -5.46
CA ALA A 123 -3.74 18.12 -4.24
C ALA A 123 -4.83 19.20 -4.40
N GLU A 124 -4.58 20.26 -5.18
CA GLU A 124 -5.58 21.31 -5.48
C GLU A 124 -6.78 20.74 -6.24
N GLN A 125 -6.52 19.93 -7.29
CA GLN A 125 -7.59 19.28 -8.06
C GLN A 125 -8.35 18.26 -7.22
N VAL A 126 -7.68 17.50 -6.36
CA VAL A 126 -8.31 16.60 -5.38
C VAL A 126 -9.27 17.38 -4.49
N HIS A 127 -8.81 18.48 -3.88
CA HIS A 127 -9.64 19.32 -3.03
C HIS A 127 -10.87 19.86 -3.77
N ALA A 128 -10.68 20.40 -4.98
CA ALA A 128 -11.79 20.91 -5.79
C ALA A 128 -12.83 19.82 -6.11
N THR A 129 -12.38 18.60 -6.46
CA THR A 129 -13.26 17.47 -6.76
C THR A 129 -14.03 17.00 -5.53
N LEU A 130 -13.38 16.87 -4.38
CA LEU A 130 -14.05 16.49 -3.13
C LEU A 130 -15.08 17.52 -2.68
N ARG A 131 -14.83 18.80 -2.93
CA ARG A 131 -15.80 19.88 -2.64
C ARG A 131 -17.00 19.90 -3.60
N ALA A 132 -16.80 19.46 -4.83
CA ALA A 132 -17.83 19.44 -5.87
C ALA A 132 -18.75 18.20 -5.79
N ASP A 133 -18.27 17.08 -5.28
CA ASP A 133 -19.02 15.81 -5.19
C ASP A 133 -19.13 15.34 -3.74
N GLY A 134 -20.19 15.74 -3.08
CA GLY A 134 -20.48 15.38 -1.69
C GLY A 134 -20.84 13.90 -1.47
N ALA A 135 -20.89 13.07 -2.53
CA ALA A 135 -21.09 11.63 -2.41
C ALA A 135 -19.77 10.88 -2.20
N LEU A 136 -18.62 11.52 -2.42
CA LEU A 136 -17.31 10.92 -2.21
C LEU A 136 -17.04 10.71 -0.73
N THR A 137 -16.66 9.49 -0.36
CA THR A 137 -16.41 9.06 1.03
C THR A 137 -14.97 8.62 1.24
N HIS A 138 -14.27 8.25 0.17
CA HIS A 138 -12.91 7.72 0.22
C HIS A 138 -12.04 8.32 -0.87
N VAL A 139 -10.75 8.49 -0.59
CA VAL A 139 -9.72 8.79 -1.60
C VAL A 139 -8.75 7.61 -1.64
N LEU A 140 -8.42 7.15 -2.84
CA LEU A 140 -7.44 6.09 -3.09
C LEU A 140 -6.24 6.69 -3.82
N VAL A 141 -5.04 6.48 -3.29
CA VAL A 141 -3.79 7.00 -3.88
C VAL A 141 -2.65 6.00 -3.75
N VAL A 142 -1.81 5.91 -4.77
CA VAL A 142 -0.50 5.25 -4.70
C VAL A 142 0.52 6.25 -4.17
N HIS A 143 1.26 5.93 -3.10
CA HIS A 143 2.24 6.87 -2.53
C HIS A 143 3.41 7.11 -3.49
N CYS A 144 4.02 6.03 -4.01
CA CYS A 144 5.05 6.10 -5.03
C CYS A 144 4.67 5.18 -6.19
N GLU A 145 4.32 5.75 -7.34
CA GLU A 145 3.93 4.94 -8.50
C GLU A 145 5.12 4.12 -9.01
N THR A 146 5.00 2.81 -8.97
CA THR A 146 6.11 1.89 -9.24
C THR A 146 6.57 1.97 -10.70
N THR A 147 5.65 2.23 -11.63
CA THR A 147 5.96 2.27 -13.07
C THR A 147 6.76 3.50 -13.49
N SER A 148 6.62 4.61 -12.78
CA SER A 148 7.28 5.88 -13.10
C SER A 148 8.29 6.35 -12.03
N GLY A 149 8.14 5.88 -10.79
CA GLY A 149 8.91 6.37 -9.65
C GLY A 149 8.44 7.72 -9.11
N ILE A 150 7.30 8.23 -9.58
CA ILE A 150 6.72 9.49 -9.11
C ILE A 150 6.18 9.32 -7.68
N LEU A 151 6.65 10.20 -6.81
CA LEU A 151 6.15 10.31 -5.44
C LEU A 151 4.96 11.27 -5.41
N ASN A 152 3.80 10.79 -4.95
CA ASN A 152 2.59 11.57 -4.83
C ASN A 152 2.52 12.30 -3.48
N PRO A 153 1.91 13.51 -3.41
CA PRO A 153 1.86 14.35 -2.23
C PRO A 153 0.84 13.85 -1.20
N VAL A 154 1.07 12.66 -0.64
CA VAL A 154 0.16 12.02 0.34
C VAL A 154 -0.08 12.90 1.58
N PRO A 155 0.92 13.63 2.15
CA PRO A 155 0.67 14.51 3.28
C PRO A 155 -0.34 15.62 3.01
N GLU A 156 -0.27 16.25 1.83
CA GLU A 156 -1.19 17.31 1.42
C GLU A 156 -2.60 16.76 1.19
N ILE A 157 -2.70 15.58 0.55
CA ILE A 157 -3.97 14.88 0.33
C ILE A 157 -4.58 14.47 1.66
N ALA A 158 -3.78 13.93 2.58
CA ALA A 158 -4.23 13.54 3.91
C ALA A 158 -4.82 14.72 4.68
N ALA A 159 -4.18 15.89 4.65
CA ALA A 159 -4.69 17.11 5.29
C ALA A 159 -6.05 17.54 4.72
N ILE A 160 -6.24 17.40 3.40
CA ILE A 160 -7.53 17.68 2.74
C ILE A 160 -8.59 16.67 3.18
N CYS A 161 -8.26 15.39 3.17
CA CYS A 161 -9.17 14.32 3.59
C CYS A 161 -9.61 14.49 5.04
N GLN A 162 -8.68 14.78 5.95
CA GLN A 162 -9.00 15.07 7.36
C GLN A 162 -9.94 16.26 7.51
N ALA A 163 -9.67 17.37 6.80
CA ALA A 163 -10.50 18.59 6.87
C ALA A 163 -11.92 18.39 6.33
N LEU A 164 -12.12 17.40 5.45
CA LEU A 164 -13.41 17.09 4.83
C LEU A 164 -14.05 15.81 5.40
N GLU A 165 -13.45 15.20 6.42
CA GLU A 165 -13.92 13.93 7.02
C GLU A 165 -14.05 12.79 6.00
N ILE A 166 -13.12 12.73 5.00
CA ILE A 166 -13.03 11.72 3.97
C ILE A 166 -11.96 10.70 4.37
N SER A 167 -12.23 9.41 4.22
CA SER A 167 -11.27 8.35 4.49
C SER A 167 -10.19 8.31 3.40
N LEU A 168 -8.92 8.10 3.80
CA LEU A 168 -7.79 7.99 2.88
C LEU A 168 -7.22 6.57 2.91
N ILE A 169 -7.13 5.94 1.75
CA ILE A 169 -6.49 4.62 1.55
C ILE A 169 -5.24 4.83 0.70
N VAL A 170 -4.09 4.36 1.18
CA VAL A 170 -2.79 4.58 0.53
C VAL A 170 -2.14 3.23 0.18
N ASP A 171 -1.86 3.02 -1.10
CA ASP A 171 -0.94 1.97 -1.54
C ASP A 171 0.50 2.46 -1.42
N ALA A 172 1.22 1.94 -0.44
CA ALA A 172 2.62 2.28 -0.17
C ALA A 172 3.57 1.11 -0.49
N MET A 173 3.18 0.15 -1.34
CA MET A 173 3.95 -1.05 -1.63
C MET A 173 5.40 -0.77 -2.03
N SER A 174 5.65 0.27 -2.82
CA SER A 174 7.01 0.61 -3.32
C SER A 174 7.77 1.59 -2.43
N SER A 175 7.14 2.15 -1.39
CA SER A 175 7.69 3.23 -0.57
C SER A 175 7.74 2.91 0.92
N PHE A 176 6.93 1.97 1.41
CA PHE A 176 6.84 1.62 2.82
C PHE A 176 8.19 1.15 3.38
N GLY A 177 8.61 1.75 4.49
CA GLY A 177 9.89 1.46 5.13
C GLY A 177 11.11 2.12 4.44
N ALA A 178 10.94 2.69 3.24
CA ALA A 178 11.98 3.48 2.56
C ALA A 178 11.76 4.99 2.74
N LEU A 179 10.51 5.39 2.88
CA LEU A 179 10.11 6.78 3.13
C LEU A 179 9.25 6.83 4.41
N ASP A 180 9.37 7.92 5.14
CA ASP A 180 8.54 8.15 6.33
C ASP A 180 7.08 8.32 5.92
N LEU A 181 6.21 7.52 6.55
CA LEU A 181 4.77 7.60 6.40
C LEU A 181 4.13 7.37 7.77
N ASP A 182 3.85 8.46 8.46
CA ASP A 182 3.24 8.46 9.79
C ASP A 182 1.72 8.33 9.65
N VAL A 183 1.20 7.10 9.72
CA VAL A 183 -0.23 6.82 9.51
C VAL A 183 -1.12 7.48 10.56
N CYS A 184 -0.62 7.63 11.79
CA CYS A 184 -1.36 8.27 12.88
C CYS A 184 -1.52 9.78 12.63
N LYS A 185 -0.40 10.45 12.29
CA LYS A 185 -0.40 11.89 12.01
C LYS A 185 -1.19 12.23 10.75
N LEU A 186 -1.13 11.39 9.75
CA LEU A 186 -1.79 11.59 8.46
C LEU A 186 -3.26 11.15 8.47
N GLY A 187 -3.70 10.40 9.49
CA GLY A 187 -5.07 9.91 9.57
C GLY A 187 -5.43 8.91 8.46
N ILE A 188 -4.46 8.05 8.11
CA ILE A 188 -4.60 7.00 7.09
C ILE A 188 -5.19 5.76 7.73
#